data_8a68696fa9f397aeff38d688a6ca84fd
#
_entry.id   8a68696fa9f397aeff38d688a6ca84fd
#
_cell.length_a   1.000
_cell.length_b   1.000
_cell.length_c   1.000
_cell.angle_alpha   90.00
_cell.angle_beta   90.00
_cell.angle_gamma   90.00
#
_symmetry.space_group_name_H-M   'P 1'
#
loop_
_entity.id
_entity.type
_entity.pdbx_description
1 polymer ?
#
loop_
_entity_poly.entity_id
_entity_poly.type
_entity_poly.pdbx_seq_one_letter_code
_entity_poly.pdbx_strand_id
1 'polypeptide(L)'
;AEEKLIFKKVHQQHTIKIIKGENEGSIANSLDKIEKLQQKHKIKTSLFAMLEDCIQLGTIPFSILARHGFIAKTILLSLKELNIFTYDEVNQLLGDINTVASELVDDMYSLQLGKISIADFLKKFGHLRPGTYDIMSLRYDQMKSLTASSSSIKPQKNSKQYEFTESQKAKINLLLEENGFDEFKVDDMINYIHKATISRE
;
A
#
# COMPACT_ATOMS: atom_id res chain seq x y z
N ALA A 1 -11.58 35.36 2.80
CA ALA A 1 -10.12 35.16 2.70
C ALA A 1 -9.57 34.52 3.98
N GLU A 2 -9.94 35.03 5.15
CA GLU A 2 -9.46 34.57 6.47
C GLU A 2 -9.89 33.13 6.81
N GLU A 3 -11.15 32.77 6.59
CA GLU A 3 -11.67 31.41 6.78
C GLU A 3 -10.91 30.37 5.94
N LYS A 4 -10.56 30.71 4.70
CA LYS A 4 -9.79 29.84 3.81
C LYS A 4 -8.37 29.61 4.34
N LEU A 5 -7.76 30.62 4.96
CA LEU A 5 -6.44 30.52 5.56
C LEU A 5 -6.46 29.66 6.82
N ILE A 6 -7.47 29.83 7.67
CA ILE A 6 -7.69 29.02 8.88
C ILE A 6 -7.89 27.55 8.49
N PHE A 7 -8.76 27.29 7.50
CA PHE A 7 -9.00 25.93 7.00
C PHE A 7 -7.71 25.29 6.47
N LYS A 8 -6.91 26.05 5.68
CA LYS A 8 -5.62 25.56 5.18
C LYS A 8 -4.69 25.14 6.33
N LYS A 9 -4.54 25.97 7.37
CA LYS A 9 -3.68 25.68 8.53
C LYS A 9 -4.15 24.45 9.31
N VAL A 10 -5.44 24.34 9.60
CA VAL A 10 -6.01 23.19 10.31
C VAL A 10 -5.80 21.91 9.49
N HIS A 11 -6.04 21.97 8.18
CA HIS A 11 -5.84 20.82 7.29
C HIS A 11 -4.37 20.39 7.22
N GLN A 12 -3.44 21.34 7.15
CA GLN A 12 -1.99 21.06 7.16
C GLN A 12 -1.58 20.36 8.47
N GLN A 13 -1.96 20.91 9.62
CA GLN A 13 -1.65 20.32 10.92
C GLN A 13 -2.22 18.92 11.07
N HIS A 14 -3.44 18.71 10.59
CA HIS A 14 -4.06 17.38 10.62
C HIS A 14 -3.33 16.39 9.71
N THR A 15 -2.93 16.80 8.51
CA THR A 15 -2.16 15.98 7.58
C THR A 15 -0.80 15.60 8.16
N ILE A 16 -0.08 16.55 8.78
CA ILE A 16 1.20 16.30 9.45
C ILE A 16 1.04 15.23 10.55
N LYS A 17 0.02 15.35 11.41
CA LYS A 17 -0.26 14.35 12.46
C LYS A 17 -0.54 12.96 11.89
N ILE A 18 -1.31 12.87 10.81
CA ILE A 18 -1.58 11.59 10.13
C ILE A 18 -0.27 10.99 9.60
N ILE A 19 0.54 11.77 8.91
CA ILE A 19 1.80 11.31 8.31
C ILE A 19 2.81 10.89 9.38
N LYS A 20 2.94 11.67 10.47
CA LYS A 20 3.82 11.34 11.60
C LYS A 20 3.33 10.15 12.42
N GLY A 21 2.08 9.75 12.28
CA GLY A 21 1.51 8.63 13.02
C GLY A 21 1.34 8.90 14.51
N GLU A 22 1.08 10.15 14.89
CA GLU A 22 0.96 10.58 16.29
C GLU A 22 -0.36 10.14 16.97
N ASN A 23 -1.27 9.48 16.25
CA ASN A 23 -2.58 9.07 16.77
C ASN A 23 -2.95 7.64 16.33
N GLU A 24 -4.11 7.17 16.79
CA GLU A 24 -4.64 5.83 16.48
C GLU A 24 -4.78 5.53 14.99
N GLY A 25 -4.76 6.57 14.15
CA GLY A 25 -4.79 6.47 12.69
C GLY A 25 -3.43 6.20 12.03
N SER A 26 -2.39 5.81 12.77
CA SER A 26 -1.07 5.51 12.21
C SER A 26 -1.04 4.19 11.44
N ILE A 27 -0.13 4.10 10.47
CA ILE A 27 0.14 2.86 9.72
C ILE A 27 0.55 1.75 10.69
N ALA A 28 1.47 2.01 11.60
CA ALA A 28 1.97 1.02 12.56
C ALA A 28 0.88 0.45 13.45
N ASN A 29 0.03 1.31 14.02
CA ASN A 29 -1.09 0.87 14.86
C ASN A 29 -2.13 0.07 14.05
N SER A 30 -2.37 0.44 12.80
CA SER A 30 -3.30 -0.29 11.94
C SER A 30 -2.80 -1.68 11.58
N LEU A 31 -1.50 -1.83 11.28
CA LEU A 31 -0.87 -3.13 11.03
C LEU A 31 -0.88 -4.01 12.28
N ASP A 32 -0.57 -3.48 13.46
CA ASP A 32 -0.64 -4.20 14.74
C ASP A 32 -2.05 -4.74 15.03
N LYS A 33 -3.10 -3.95 14.75
CA LYS A 33 -4.49 -4.40 14.89
C LYS A 33 -4.83 -5.56 13.94
N ILE A 34 -4.40 -5.49 12.68
CA ILE A 34 -4.61 -6.56 11.70
C ILE A 34 -3.86 -7.84 12.12
N GLU A 35 -2.63 -7.72 12.61
CA GLU A 35 -1.87 -8.84 13.11
C GLU A 35 -2.56 -9.50 14.32
N LYS A 36 -3.08 -8.72 15.25
CA LYS A 36 -3.89 -9.22 16.37
C LYS A 36 -5.13 -9.98 15.90
N LEU A 37 -5.79 -9.54 14.83
CA LEU A 37 -6.91 -10.26 14.25
C LEU A 37 -6.48 -11.64 13.74
N GLN A 38 -5.36 -11.73 13.02
CA GLN A 38 -4.84 -13.00 12.50
C GLN A 38 -4.48 -14.00 13.62
N GLN A 39 -3.96 -13.50 14.74
CA GLN A 39 -3.64 -14.34 15.91
C GLN A 39 -4.90 -14.81 16.64
N LYS A 40 -5.92 -13.97 16.74
CA LYS A 40 -7.15 -14.23 17.50
C LYS A 40 -8.04 -15.31 16.86
N HIS A 41 -8.04 -15.42 15.53
CA HIS A 41 -8.89 -16.39 14.80
C HIS A 41 -8.51 -17.86 14.96
N LYS A 42 -7.49 -18.18 15.74
CA LYS A 42 -7.15 -19.57 16.09
C LYS A 42 -8.07 -20.15 17.16
N ILE A 43 -8.90 -19.35 17.80
CA ILE A 43 -9.79 -19.75 18.90
C ILE A 43 -11.24 -19.68 18.40
N LYS A 44 -12.02 -20.75 18.60
CA LYS A 44 -13.46 -20.78 18.28
C LYS A 44 -14.20 -19.79 19.17
N THR A 45 -14.74 -18.72 18.59
CA THR A 45 -15.55 -17.70 19.25
C THR A 45 -16.96 -17.67 18.64
N SER A 46 -17.89 -16.95 19.26
CA SER A 46 -19.22 -16.77 18.68
C SER A 46 -19.16 -15.96 17.38
N LEU A 47 -20.12 -16.17 16.48
CA LEU A 47 -20.21 -15.43 15.22
C LEU A 47 -20.24 -13.91 15.44
N PHE A 48 -20.96 -13.43 16.44
CA PHE A 48 -21.02 -12.00 16.76
C PHE A 48 -19.66 -11.45 17.18
N ALA A 49 -18.92 -12.17 18.03
CA ALA A 49 -17.58 -11.77 18.44
C ALA A 49 -16.62 -11.76 17.23
N MET A 50 -16.74 -12.71 16.31
CA MET A 50 -15.93 -12.73 15.09
C MET A 50 -16.25 -11.55 14.17
N LEU A 51 -17.51 -11.16 14.04
CA LEU A 51 -17.92 -9.99 13.26
C LEU A 51 -17.39 -8.69 13.88
N GLU A 52 -17.51 -8.53 15.20
CA GLU A 52 -16.98 -7.38 15.92
C GLU A 52 -15.46 -7.27 15.74
N ASP A 53 -14.74 -8.37 15.94
CA ASP A 53 -13.29 -8.42 15.72
C ASP A 53 -12.92 -8.07 14.27
N CYS A 54 -13.68 -8.57 13.28
CA CYS A 54 -13.46 -8.25 11.88
C CYS A 54 -13.64 -6.74 11.60
N ILE A 55 -14.60 -6.08 12.24
CA ILE A 55 -14.82 -4.65 12.11
C ILE A 55 -13.69 -3.87 12.78
N GLN A 56 -13.41 -4.14 14.05
CA GLN A 56 -12.51 -3.33 14.88
C GLN A 56 -11.02 -3.55 14.53
N LEU A 57 -10.65 -4.78 14.22
CA LEU A 57 -9.26 -5.17 13.97
C LEU A 57 -8.95 -5.41 12.49
N GLY A 58 -9.96 -5.46 11.64
CA GLY A 58 -9.82 -5.65 10.19
C GLY A 58 -10.25 -4.43 9.39
N THR A 59 -11.56 -4.20 9.29
CA THR A 59 -12.14 -3.20 8.37
C THR A 59 -11.70 -1.76 8.69
N ILE A 60 -11.74 -1.37 9.96
CA ILE A 60 -11.33 -0.02 10.39
C ILE A 60 -9.83 0.21 10.11
N PRO A 61 -8.91 -0.64 10.58
CA PRO A 61 -7.49 -0.48 10.25
C PRO A 61 -7.20 -0.50 8.75
N PHE A 62 -7.81 -1.40 8.01
CA PHE A 62 -7.66 -1.44 6.55
C PHE A 62 -8.09 -0.13 5.87
N SER A 63 -9.21 0.47 6.32
CA SER A 63 -9.69 1.76 5.80
C SER A 63 -8.70 2.90 6.08
N ILE A 64 -8.02 2.85 7.23
CA ILE A 64 -6.96 3.79 7.58
C ILE A 64 -5.76 3.61 6.66
N LEU A 65 -5.30 2.37 6.45
CA LEU A 65 -4.19 2.06 5.53
C LEU A 65 -4.49 2.48 4.10
N ALA A 66 -5.72 2.22 3.62
CA ALA A 66 -6.16 2.66 2.30
C ALA A 66 -6.10 4.19 2.16
N ARG A 67 -6.47 4.94 3.20
CA ARG A 67 -6.36 6.42 3.22
C ARG A 67 -4.91 6.86 3.07
N HIS A 68 -3.98 6.24 3.79
CA HIS A 68 -2.55 6.53 3.64
C HIS A 68 -2.06 6.28 2.21
N GLY A 69 -2.47 5.17 1.59
CA GLY A 69 -2.16 4.87 0.19
C GLY A 69 -2.70 5.93 -0.79
N PHE A 70 -3.91 6.44 -0.56
CA PHE A 70 -4.46 7.55 -1.37
C PHE A 70 -3.68 8.86 -1.17
N ILE A 71 -3.29 9.18 0.05
CA ILE A 71 -2.46 10.37 0.34
C ILE A 71 -1.12 10.26 -0.39
N ALA A 72 -0.43 9.13 -0.28
CA ALA A 72 0.83 8.89 -0.96
C ALA A 72 0.71 9.04 -2.48
N LYS A 73 -0.32 8.43 -3.09
CA LYS A 73 -0.60 8.58 -4.52
C LYS A 73 -0.87 10.04 -4.91
N THR A 74 -1.64 10.77 -4.10
CA THR A 74 -1.95 12.17 -4.37
C THR A 74 -0.70 13.04 -4.32
N ILE A 75 0.20 12.81 -3.36
CA ILE A 75 1.50 13.50 -3.29
C ILE A 75 2.29 13.27 -4.59
N LEU A 76 2.44 12.03 -5.03
CA LEU A 76 3.18 11.70 -6.25
C LEU A 76 2.59 12.37 -7.50
N LEU A 77 1.26 12.34 -7.64
CA LEU A 77 0.57 12.99 -8.75
C LEU A 77 0.74 14.52 -8.72
N SER A 78 0.68 15.13 -7.54
CA SER A 78 0.91 16.57 -7.39
C SER A 78 2.33 16.97 -7.77
N LEU A 79 3.33 16.18 -7.38
CA LEU A 79 4.73 16.42 -7.76
C LEU A 79 4.95 16.28 -9.28
N LYS A 80 4.20 15.39 -9.93
CA LYS A 80 4.18 15.29 -11.39
C LYS A 80 3.56 16.54 -12.03
N GLU A 81 2.41 17.02 -11.52
CA GLU A 81 1.77 18.23 -12.04
C GLU A 81 2.66 19.47 -11.90
N LEU A 82 3.50 19.52 -10.86
CA LEU A 82 4.50 20.55 -10.64
C LEU A 82 5.77 20.36 -11.48
N ASN A 83 5.81 19.37 -12.38
CA ASN A 83 6.95 19.03 -13.23
C ASN A 83 8.25 18.72 -12.44
N ILE A 84 8.11 18.16 -11.24
CA ILE A 84 9.23 17.63 -10.46
C ILE A 84 9.52 16.20 -10.88
N PHE A 85 8.46 15.43 -11.18
CA PHE A 85 8.54 14.10 -11.77
C PHE A 85 7.89 14.04 -13.14
N THR A 86 8.43 13.20 -13.99
CA THR A 86 7.77 12.72 -15.22
C THR A 86 6.77 11.61 -14.89
N TYR A 87 5.91 11.29 -15.84
CA TYR A 87 5.00 10.14 -15.72
C TYR A 87 5.75 8.81 -15.55
N ASP A 88 6.84 8.63 -16.29
CA ASP A 88 7.65 7.41 -16.26
C ASP A 88 8.38 7.25 -14.93
N GLU A 89 8.88 8.35 -14.33
CA GLU A 89 9.50 8.33 -13.02
C GLU A 89 8.50 7.96 -11.91
N VAL A 90 7.28 8.49 -11.97
CA VAL A 90 6.21 8.11 -11.02
C VAL A 90 5.85 6.62 -11.17
N ASN A 91 5.73 6.12 -12.39
CA ASN A 91 5.45 4.70 -12.63
C ASN A 91 6.61 3.81 -12.20
N GLN A 92 7.84 4.23 -12.42
CA GLN A 92 9.02 3.50 -11.95
C GLN A 92 9.04 3.44 -10.42
N LEU A 93 8.81 4.56 -9.74
CA LEU A 93 8.79 4.66 -8.28
C LEU A 93 7.68 3.77 -7.67
N LEU A 94 6.50 3.74 -8.28
CA LEU A 94 5.41 2.85 -7.86
C LEU A 94 5.69 1.38 -8.21
N GLY A 95 6.36 1.12 -9.33
CA GLY A 95 6.73 -0.23 -9.78
C GLY A 95 7.87 -0.86 -8.98
N ASP A 96 8.70 -0.03 -8.32
CA ASP A 96 9.78 -0.50 -7.43
C ASP A 96 9.24 -0.99 -6.06
N ILE A 97 7.98 -0.68 -5.75
CA ILE A 97 7.35 -1.12 -4.51
C ILE A 97 6.83 -2.54 -4.69
N ASN A 98 7.44 -3.47 -3.98
CA ASN A 98 7.00 -4.87 -3.95
C ASN A 98 5.70 -4.98 -3.16
N THR A 99 4.63 -5.37 -3.86
CA THR A 99 3.30 -5.58 -3.28
C THR A 99 2.94 -7.06 -3.34
N VAL A 100 1.98 -7.51 -2.51
CA VAL A 100 1.48 -8.90 -2.57
C VAL A 100 0.94 -9.23 -3.96
N ALA A 101 0.30 -8.26 -4.63
CA ALA A 101 -0.20 -8.46 -5.99
C ALA A 101 0.93 -8.63 -7.00
N SER A 102 2.01 -7.84 -6.90
CA SER A 102 3.18 -8.00 -7.78
C SER A 102 3.91 -9.32 -7.53
N GLU A 103 4.06 -9.73 -6.27
CA GLU A 103 4.63 -11.02 -5.92
C GLU A 103 3.78 -12.20 -6.43
N LEU A 104 2.45 -12.09 -6.33
CA LEU A 104 1.54 -13.12 -6.88
C LEU A 104 1.75 -13.28 -8.40
N VAL A 105 1.84 -12.17 -9.14
CA VAL A 105 2.07 -12.21 -10.60
C VAL A 105 3.44 -12.79 -10.93
N ASP A 106 4.48 -12.39 -10.22
CA ASP A 106 5.85 -12.90 -10.38
C ASP A 106 5.93 -14.41 -10.11
N ASP A 107 5.30 -14.86 -9.02
CA ASP A 107 5.30 -16.27 -8.64
C ASP A 107 4.40 -17.11 -9.58
N MET A 108 3.28 -16.58 -10.07
CA MET A 108 2.48 -17.24 -11.13
C MET A 108 3.29 -17.41 -12.42
N TYR A 109 4.03 -16.40 -12.83
CA TYR A 109 4.90 -16.49 -13.99
C TYR A 109 6.04 -17.50 -13.78
N SER A 110 6.64 -17.49 -12.59
CA SER A 110 7.68 -18.44 -12.20
C SER A 110 7.16 -19.90 -12.16
N LEU A 111 5.90 -20.10 -11.73
CA LEU A 111 5.22 -21.39 -11.79
C LEU A 111 5.02 -21.87 -13.23
N GLN A 112 4.61 -20.98 -14.16
CA GLN A 112 4.44 -21.31 -15.56
C GLN A 112 5.76 -21.72 -16.24
N LEU A 113 6.87 -21.12 -15.80
CA LEU A 113 8.22 -21.46 -16.28
C LEU A 113 8.82 -22.69 -15.59
N GLY A 114 8.10 -23.31 -14.63
CA GLY A 114 8.60 -24.44 -13.86
C GLY A 114 9.72 -24.08 -12.88
N LYS A 115 9.90 -22.80 -12.54
CA LYS A 115 10.95 -22.33 -11.61
C LYS A 115 10.58 -22.54 -10.14
N ILE A 116 9.30 -22.57 -9.84
CA ILE A 116 8.77 -22.87 -8.50
C ILE A 116 7.75 -24.01 -8.61
N SER A 117 7.56 -24.74 -7.51
CA SER A 117 6.58 -25.82 -7.47
C SER A 117 5.17 -25.28 -7.20
N ILE A 118 4.15 -26.05 -7.61
CA ILE A 118 2.75 -25.76 -7.26
C ILE A 118 2.57 -25.73 -5.73
N ALA A 119 3.26 -26.60 -5.00
CA ALA A 119 3.18 -26.67 -3.54
C ALA A 119 3.70 -25.38 -2.88
N ASP A 120 4.83 -24.84 -3.36
CA ASP A 120 5.39 -23.58 -2.85
C ASP A 120 4.47 -22.40 -3.15
N PHE A 121 3.93 -22.33 -4.37
CA PHE A 121 2.95 -21.31 -4.75
C PHE A 121 1.70 -21.38 -3.86
N LEU A 122 1.11 -22.56 -3.68
CA LEU A 122 -0.09 -22.73 -2.86
C LEU A 122 0.16 -22.48 -1.38
N LYS A 123 1.35 -22.76 -0.87
CA LYS A 123 1.73 -22.45 0.52
C LYS A 123 1.67 -20.94 0.77
N LYS A 124 2.05 -20.12 -0.22
CA LYS A 124 2.10 -18.66 -0.11
C LYS A 124 0.75 -18.02 -0.45
N PHE A 125 0.12 -18.41 -1.55
CA PHE A 125 -1.06 -17.75 -2.12
C PHE A 125 -2.32 -18.61 -2.16
N GLY A 126 -2.27 -19.87 -1.72
CA GLY A 126 -3.37 -20.81 -1.82
C GLY A 126 -4.66 -20.32 -1.16
N HIS A 127 -4.54 -19.54 -0.09
CA HIS A 127 -5.66 -18.95 0.64
C HIS A 127 -6.35 -17.79 -0.09
N LEU A 128 -5.73 -17.20 -1.12
CA LEU A 128 -6.29 -16.10 -1.87
C LEU A 128 -7.32 -16.57 -2.90
N ARG A 129 -8.17 -15.65 -3.34
CA ARG A 129 -9.21 -15.86 -4.35
C ARG A 129 -9.00 -14.91 -5.53
N PRO A 130 -9.06 -15.36 -6.80
CA PRO A 130 -9.05 -14.47 -7.96
C PRO A 130 -10.22 -13.49 -7.97
N GLY A 131 -11.40 -13.95 -7.54
CA GLY A 131 -12.61 -13.13 -7.42
C GLY A 131 -12.74 -12.56 -6.00
N THR A 132 -12.01 -11.49 -5.69
CA THR A 132 -11.92 -10.91 -4.34
C THR A 132 -13.27 -10.51 -3.74
N TYR A 133 -14.23 -10.10 -4.56
CA TYR A 133 -15.56 -9.66 -4.11
C TYR A 133 -16.65 -10.75 -4.21
N ASP A 134 -16.29 -11.95 -4.66
CA ASP A 134 -17.21 -13.08 -4.78
C ASP A 134 -16.82 -14.18 -3.78
N ILE A 135 -17.64 -14.32 -2.72
CA ILE A 135 -17.42 -15.32 -1.68
C ILE A 135 -17.52 -16.76 -2.22
N MET A 136 -18.22 -16.95 -3.35
CA MET A 136 -18.37 -18.26 -4.01
C MET A 136 -17.18 -18.58 -4.93
N SER A 137 -16.34 -17.60 -5.24
CA SER A 137 -15.11 -17.83 -6.01
C SER A 137 -14.18 -18.81 -5.28
N LEU A 138 -13.68 -19.81 -6.01
CA LEU A 138 -12.75 -20.77 -5.46
C LEU A 138 -11.41 -20.09 -5.10
N ARG A 139 -10.82 -20.52 -4.01
CA ARG A 139 -9.44 -20.17 -3.64
C ARG A 139 -8.46 -20.89 -4.57
N TYR A 140 -7.22 -20.41 -4.67
CA TYR A 140 -6.21 -21.04 -5.50
C TYR A 140 -5.95 -22.50 -5.09
N ASP A 141 -5.98 -22.81 -3.78
CA ASP A 141 -5.81 -24.19 -3.27
C ASP A 141 -7.00 -25.13 -3.54
N GLN A 142 -8.14 -24.60 -3.96
CA GLN A 142 -9.35 -25.34 -4.32
C GLN A 142 -9.49 -25.54 -5.83
N MET A 143 -8.64 -24.89 -6.63
CA MET A 143 -8.70 -24.97 -8.09
C MET A 143 -8.05 -26.23 -8.62
N LYS A 144 -8.72 -26.93 -9.54
CA LYS A 144 -8.18 -28.14 -10.19
C LYS A 144 -7.00 -27.84 -11.14
N SER A 145 -6.91 -26.63 -11.64
CA SER A 145 -5.81 -26.18 -12.52
C SER A 145 -5.57 -24.70 -12.32
N LEU A 146 -4.33 -24.34 -12.02
CA LEU A 146 -3.88 -22.95 -11.89
C LEU A 146 -3.49 -22.33 -13.23
N THR A 147 -3.38 -23.14 -14.29
CA THR A 147 -2.87 -22.70 -15.59
C THR A 147 -3.93 -22.12 -16.53
N ALA A 148 -5.20 -22.25 -16.19
CA ALA A 148 -6.32 -21.91 -17.11
C ALA A 148 -6.67 -20.41 -17.17
N SER A 149 -6.11 -19.56 -16.33
CA SER A 149 -6.55 -18.14 -16.20
C SER A 149 -5.47 -17.11 -16.46
N SER A 150 -4.27 -17.50 -16.77
CA SER A 150 -3.17 -16.54 -16.94
C SER A 150 -3.00 -16.15 -18.40
N SER A 151 -3.69 -15.07 -18.79
CA SER A 151 -3.15 -14.20 -19.83
C SER A 151 -1.67 -13.93 -19.51
N SER A 152 -0.84 -14.00 -20.55
CA SER A 152 0.63 -13.84 -20.51
C SER A 152 1.06 -12.46 -19.99
N ILE A 153 0.81 -12.20 -18.71
CA ILE A 153 1.30 -11.01 -18.02
C ILE A 153 2.75 -11.28 -17.69
N LYS A 154 3.65 -10.71 -18.44
CA LYS A 154 5.08 -10.71 -18.13
C LYS A 154 5.31 -9.77 -16.95
N PRO A 155 6.03 -10.18 -15.91
CA PRO A 155 6.41 -9.29 -14.82
C PRO A 155 7.21 -8.12 -15.40
N GLN A 156 6.76 -6.90 -15.13
CA GLN A 156 7.53 -5.69 -15.39
C GLN A 156 8.44 -5.42 -14.18
N LYS A 157 9.49 -6.20 -14.03
CA LYS A 157 10.54 -5.85 -13.06
C LYS A 157 11.46 -4.80 -13.68
N ASN A 158 11.32 -3.55 -13.23
CA ASN A 158 12.38 -2.58 -13.38
C ASN A 158 13.52 -2.99 -12.43
N SER A 159 14.68 -3.31 -12.98
CA SER A 159 15.83 -3.85 -12.23
C SER A 159 16.63 -2.80 -11.46
N LYS A 160 16.20 -1.54 -11.44
CA LYS A 160 16.88 -0.45 -10.76
C LYS A 160 15.88 0.32 -9.90
N GLN A 161 16.13 0.36 -8.60
CA GLN A 161 15.42 1.23 -7.67
C GLN A 161 15.54 2.68 -8.12
N TYR A 162 14.42 3.42 -8.13
CA TYR A 162 14.41 4.83 -8.50
C TYR A 162 15.17 5.65 -7.46
N GLU A 163 16.18 6.38 -7.92
CA GLU A 163 16.95 7.29 -7.08
C GLU A 163 16.56 8.74 -7.39
N PHE A 164 16.23 9.49 -6.36
CA PHE A 164 15.89 10.90 -6.49
C PHE A 164 17.14 11.73 -6.79
N THR A 165 17.08 12.55 -7.82
CA THR A 165 18.15 13.49 -8.13
C THR A 165 18.22 14.60 -7.07
N GLU A 166 19.41 15.18 -6.87
CA GLU A 166 19.58 16.30 -5.91
C GLU A 166 18.72 17.51 -6.28
N SER A 167 18.47 17.74 -7.57
CA SER A 167 17.57 18.79 -8.04
C SER A 167 16.13 18.55 -7.62
N GLN A 168 15.64 17.29 -7.71
CA GLN A 168 14.31 16.91 -7.25
C GLN A 168 14.16 17.06 -5.75
N LYS A 169 15.15 16.60 -4.98
CA LYS A 169 15.17 16.72 -3.52
C LYS A 169 15.12 18.19 -3.08
N ALA A 170 15.94 19.04 -3.70
CA ALA A 170 15.96 20.48 -3.39
C ALA A 170 14.61 21.14 -3.67
N LYS A 171 13.97 20.85 -4.82
CA LYS A 171 12.64 21.39 -5.17
C LYS A 171 11.56 20.91 -4.19
N ILE A 172 11.60 19.65 -3.79
CA ILE A 172 10.64 19.09 -2.85
C ILE A 172 10.80 19.72 -1.47
N ASN A 173 12.04 19.88 -0.97
CA ASN A 173 12.29 20.55 0.30
C ASN A 173 11.79 22.00 0.29
N LEU A 174 12.03 22.74 -0.79
CA LEU A 174 11.51 24.09 -0.94
C LEU A 174 9.98 24.12 -0.88
N LEU A 175 9.30 23.21 -1.59
CA LEU A 175 7.85 23.10 -1.54
C LEU A 175 7.31 22.76 -0.14
N LEU A 176 8.00 21.90 0.61
CA LEU A 176 7.64 21.55 1.97
C LEU A 176 7.73 22.79 2.88
N GLU A 177 8.82 23.53 2.82
CA GLU A 177 9.06 24.78 3.59
C GLU A 177 8.01 25.86 3.22
N GLU A 178 7.80 26.15 1.93
CA GLU A 178 6.82 27.14 1.47
C GLU A 178 5.37 26.83 1.90
N ASN A 179 5.08 25.55 2.16
CA ASN A 179 3.76 25.11 2.60
C ASN A 179 3.66 24.82 4.11
N GLY A 180 4.68 25.20 4.90
CA GLY A 180 4.67 25.07 6.36
C GLY A 180 4.85 23.65 6.87
N PHE A 181 5.58 22.83 6.12
CA PHE A 181 6.02 21.49 6.52
C PHE A 181 7.49 21.48 6.94
N ASP A 182 7.92 22.52 7.68
CA ASP A 182 9.32 22.77 8.02
C ASP A 182 9.99 21.61 8.77
N GLU A 183 9.19 20.81 9.50
CA GLU A 183 9.67 19.64 10.24
C GLU A 183 9.79 18.38 9.35
N PHE A 184 9.34 18.45 8.11
CA PHE A 184 9.34 17.35 7.15
C PHE A 184 10.42 17.56 6.10
N LYS A 185 11.27 16.54 5.90
CA LYS A 185 12.25 16.53 4.82
C LYS A 185 11.84 15.57 3.72
N VAL A 186 12.47 15.71 2.57
CA VAL A 186 12.22 14.85 1.42
C VAL A 186 12.35 13.35 1.76
N ASP A 187 13.32 12.98 2.57
CA ASP A 187 13.54 11.57 2.96
C ASP A 187 12.38 11.03 3.82
N ASP A 188 11.81 11.85 4.70
CA ASP A 188 10.62 11.49 5.49
C ASP A 188 9.42 11.27 4.57
N MET A 189 9.25 12.13 3.56
CA MET A 189 8.18 11.99 2.57
C MET A 189 8.34 10.73 1.73
N ILE A 190 9.55 10.42 1.27
CA ILE A 190 9.86 9.21 0.50
C ILE A 190 9.54 7.96 1.33
N ASN A 191 10.03 7.92 2.57
CA ASN A 191 9.76 6.83 3.51
C ASN A 191 8.27 6.67 3.78
N TYR A 192 7.54 7.78 3.93
CA TYR A 192 6.09 7.74 4.11
C TYR A 192 5.39 7.16 2.88
N ILE A 193 5.70 7.63 1.67
CA ILE A 193 5.11 7.14 0.42
C ILE A 193 5.34 5.64 0.29
N HIS A 194 6.56 5.18 0.54
CA HIS A 194 6.91 3.77 0.46
C HIS A 194 6.12 2.92 1.47
N LYS A 195 6.10 3.31 2.74
CA LYS A 195 5.34 2.62 3.80
C LYS A 195 3.84 2.61 3.49
N ALA A 196 3.28 3.76 3.09
CA ALA A 196 1.85 3.89 2.82
C ALA A 196 1.39 3.04 1.61
N THR A 197 2.25 2.88 0.61
CA THR A 197 1.94 2.07 -0.58
C THR A 197 1.99 0.58 -0.24
N ILE A 198 3.02 0.11 0.46
CA ILE A 198 3.14 -1.30 0.88
C ILE A 198 2.01 -1.69 1.85
N SER A 199 1.70 -0.84 2.82
CA SER A 199 0.74 -1.16 3.89
C SER A 199 -0.71 -1.26 3.41
N ARG A 200 -1.01 -0.83 2.19
CA ARG A 200 -2.35 -0.89 1.59
C ARG A 200 -2.74 -2.32 1.17
N GLU A 201 -1.78 -3.19 0.98
CA GLU A 201 -1.94 -4.58 0.52
C GLU A 201 -1.68 -5.59 1.63
#